data_0b4a29525e477c290d0ecb5277793154
#
_entry.id   0b4a29525e477c290d0ecb5277793154
#
_cell.length_a   1.000
_cell.length_b   1.000
_cell.length_c   1.000
_cell.angle_alpha   90.00
_cell.angle_beta   90.00
_cell.angle_gamma   90.00
#
_symmetry.space_group_name_H-M   'P 1'
#
loop_
_entity.id
_entity.type
_entity.pdbx_description
1 polymer ?
#
loop_
_entity_poly.entity_id
_entity_poly.type
_entity_poly.pdbx_seq_one_letter_code
_entity_poly.pdbx_strand_id
1 'polypeptide(L)'
;MTRPMADLDCAEPIRLAPALRTGKKVPPDVTGLLADDHRTVLGWFRWYEATTDLAVRERLIERICAALRAHMAGEEEFFYPALHAVDAAAPSTERALAEHAQARKIMDQLEQAPDEAAATGGLVAQLKNEIAAHVAEEETQLFPLARRASIDLYELGRAVAARRVATLLELRSGRAAGLNDREQEIPMMTISQTEARDYFLLGLKNAHATTRQGRVLVAGQLERVENYPQVKAKLALHLREKDAQLARLESLFA
;
A
#
# COMPACT_ATOMS: atom_id res chain seq x y z
N MET A 1 3.18 25.34 21.07
CA MET A 1 1.74 25.34 20.77
C MET A 1 1.42 24.05 20.02
N THR A 2 1.00 23.05 20.76
CA THR A 2 0.60 21.73 20.27
C THR A 2 -0.83 21.81 19.76
N ARG A 3 -1.03 21.59 18.48
CA ARG A 3 -2.35 21.47 17.84
C ARG A 3 -3.10 20.29 18.47
N PRO A 4 -4.36 20.41 18.86
CA PRO A 4 -5.11 19.29 19.42
C PRO A 4 -5.33 18.23 18.34
N MET A 5 -5.15 16.96 18.70
CA MET A 5 -5.28 15.76 17.85
C MET A 5 -6.73 15.41 17.45
N ALA A 6 -7.67 16.35 17.58
CA ALA A 6 -9.10 16.07 17.42
C ALA A 6 -9.63 16.01 15.97
N ASP A 7 -8.81 16.37 14.95
CA ASP A 7 -9.26 16.49 13.56
C ASP A 7 -8.66 15.44 12.60
N LEU A 8 -8.29 14.25 13.09
CA LEU A 8 -7.93 13.15 12.19
C LEU A 8 -9.20 12.38 11.82
N ASP A 9 -9.78 12.79 10.70
CA ASP A 9 -10.94 12.15 10.08
C ASP A 9 -10.67 10.65 9.85
N CYS A 10 -11.29 9.81 10.67
CA CYS A 10 -11.18 8.34 10.62
C CYS A 10 -11.81 7.75 9.35
N ALA A 11 -12.46 8.57 8.52
CA ALA A 11 -13.08 8.18 7.27
C ALA A 11 -12.10 8.19 6.06
N GLU A 12 -10.85 8.61 6.26
CA GLU A 12 -9.90 8.56 5.14
C GLU A 12 -9.63 7.10 4.71
N PRO A 13 -9.82 6.80 3.41
CA PRO A 13 -9.43 5.50 2.86
C PRO A 13 -7.94 5.27 3.13
N ILE A 14 -7.52 4.00 3.24
CA ILE A 14 -6.10 3.62 3.33
C ILE A 14 -5.36 4.43 2.28
N ARG A 15 -4.66 5.48 2.67
CA ARG A 15 -3.81 6.22 1.77
C ARG A 15 -2.67 5.29 1.41
N LEU A 16 -2.66 4.81 0.18
CA LEU A 16 -1.44 4.29 -0.42
C LEU A 16 -0.33 5.31 -0.15
N ALA A 17 0.84 4.81 0.21
CA ALA A 17 1.98 5.64 0.58
C ALA A 17 2.14 6.86 -0.35
N PRO A 18 2.68 8.00 0.13
CA PRO A 18 2.75 9.28 -0.58
C PRO A 18 3.35 9.27 -1.99
N ALA A 19 3.92 8.15 -2.43
CA ALA A 19 4.45 7.94 -3.78
C ALA A 19 3.46 8.27 -4.92
N LEU A 20 2.16 8.33 -4.64
CA LEU A 20 1.13 8.76 -5.59
C LEU A 20 0.75 10.25 -5.48
N ARG A 21 1.36 11.01 -4.56
CA ARG A 21 1.17 12.46 -4.46
C ARG A 21 2.19 13.19 -5.33
N THR A 22 1.78 13.46 -6.53
CA THR A 22 2.06 14.61 -7.42
C THR A 22 3.27 15.49 -7.12
N GLY A 23 4.14 15.58 -8.09
CA GLY A 23 5.12 16.64 -8.30
C GLY A 23 6.55 16.14 -8.29
N LYS A 24 7.15 15.98 -9.48
CA LYS A 24 8.60 15.92 -9.77
C LYS A 24 9.52 15.05 -8.88
N LYS A 25 8.99 14.12 -8.09
CA LYS A 25 9.82 13.11 -7.42
C LYS A 25 9.84 11.88 -8.31
N VAL A 26 11.04 11.46 -8.69
CA VAL A 26 11.32 10.10 -9.13
C VAL A 26 10.61 9.17 -8.14
N PRO A 27 9.82 8.17 -8.60
CA PRO A 27 9.23 7.20 -7.68
C PRO A 27 10.34 6.69 -6.75
N PRO A 28 10.07 6.50 -5.45
CA PRO A 28 11.08 5.91 -4.59
C PRO A 28 11.49 4.56 -5.17
N ASP A 29 12.76 4.23 -5.09
CA ASP A 29 13.22 2.87 -5.34
C ASP A 29 12.58 1.90 -4.32
N VAL A 30 12.75 0.61 -4.49
CA VAL A 30 12.11 -0.39 -3.61
C VAL A 30 12.44 -0.15 -2.14
N THR A 31 13.68 0.25 -1.80
CA THR A 31 14.07 0.49 -0.40
C THR A 31 13.41 1.72 0.19
N GLY A 32 13.21 2.76 -0.62
CA GLY A 32 12.46 3.96 -0.22
C GLY A 32 10.96 3.67 -0.06
N LEU A 33 10.39 2.84 -0.94
CA LEU A 33 8.99 2.41 -0.86
C LEU A 33 8.72 1.61 0.42
N LEU A 34 9.55 0.60 0.70
CA LEU A 34 9.43 -0.26 1.88
C LEU A 34 9.65 0.54 3.18
N ALA A 35 10.65 1.44 3.22
CA ALA A 35 10.87 2.31 4.38
C ALA A 35 9.66 3.26 4.64
N ASP A 36 8.95 3.71 3.61
CA ASP A 36 7.72 4.51 3.78
C ASP A 36 6.60 3.67 4.43
N ASP A 37 6.49 2.39 4.08
CA ASP A 37 5.56 1.45 4.70
C ASP A 37 5.87 1.21 6.16
N HIS A 38 7.14 0.94 6.47
CA HIS A 38 7.63 0.77 7.85
C HIS A 38 7.23 1.95 8.73
N ARG A 39 7.52 3.18 8.27
CA ARG A 39 7.16 4.41 9.00
C ARG A 39 5.66 4.53 9.22
N THR A 40 4.88 4.17 8.21
CA THR A 40 3.42 4.23 8.26
C THR A 40 2.87 3.27 9.31
N VAL A 41 3.26 2.00 9.25
CA VAL A 41 2.77 0.97 10.17
C VAL A 41 3.24 1.25 11.61
N LEU A 42 4.51 1.62 11.81
CA LEU A 42 5.02 2.00 13.13
C LEU A 42 4.32 3.26 13.68
N GLY A 43 3.88 4.15 12.80
CA GLY A 43 3.04 5.30 13.16
C GLY A 43 1.66 4.87 13.66
N TRP A 44 1.02 3.89 13.02
CA TRP A 44 -0.28 3.38 13.46
C TRP A 44 -0.22 2.62 14.78
N PHE A 45 0.86 1.87 15.05
CA PHE A 45 1.07 1.28 16.38
C PHE A 45 1.14 2.34 17.48
N ARG A 46 1.88 3.43 17.24
CA ARG A 46 1.94 4.55 18.20
C ARG A 46 0.57 5.21 18.41
N TRP A 47 -0.23 5.32 17.33
CA TRP A 47 -1.59 5.84 17.45
C TRP A 47 -2.49 4.89 18.23
N TYR A 48 -2.39 3.59 18.00
CA TYR A 48 -3.09 2.57 18.77
C TYR A 48 -2.81 2.69 20.29
N GLU A 49 -1.55 2.88 20.65
CA GLU A 49 -1.15 3.07 22.06
C GLU A 49 -1.67 4.38 22.67
N ALA A 50 -1.76 5.43 21.87
CA ALA A 50 -2.17 6.75 22.32
C ALA A 50 -3.70 6.93 22.44
N THR A 51 -4.50 6.10 21.76
CA THR A 51 -5.97 6.21 21.78
C THR A 51 -6.59 5.25 22.78
N THR A 52 -7.68 5.70 23.45
CA THR A 52 -8.53 4.86 24.31
C THR A 52 -9.85 4.49 23.63
N ASP A 53 -10.13 5.05 22.45
CA ASP A 53 -11.33 4.77 21.67
C ASP A 53 -11.24 3.36 21.06
N LEU A 54 -12.12 2.47 21.50
CA LEU A 54 -12.12 1.06 21.07
C LEU A 54 -12.40 0.91 19.58
N ALA A 55 -13.31 1.70 19.02
CA ALA A 55 -13.61 1.65 17.60
C ALA A 55 -12.45 2.16 16.72
N VAL A 56 -11.68 3.11 17.23
CA VAL A 56 -10.43 3.55 16.56
C VAL A 56 -9.36 2.46 16.66
N ARG A 57 -9.22 1.81 17.81
CA ARG A 57 -8.27 0.70 17.99
C ARG A 57 -8.55 -0.46 17.05
N GLU A 58 -9.80 -0.88 16.94
CA GLU A 58 -10.23 -1.94 16.05
C GLU A 58 -9.89 -1.62 14.58
N ARG A 59 -10.25 -0.44 14.10
CA ARG A 59 -9.88 0.01 12.76
C ARG A 59 -8.38 0.10 12.53
N LEU A 60 -7.59 0.45 13.55
CA LEU A 60 -6.13 0.48 13.45
C LEU A 60 -5.55 -0.92 13.32
N ILE A 61 -6.05 -1.90 14.08
CA ILE A 61 -5.65 -3.31 13.95
C ILE A 61 -5.90 -3.80 12.53
N GLU A 62 -7.10 -3.58 12.01
CA GLU A 62 -7.44 -3.96 10.63
C GLU A 62 -6.50 -3.34 9.60
N ARG A 63 -6.19 -2.04 9.73
CA ARG A 63 -5.27 -1.34 8.84
C ARG A 63 -3.85 -1.86 8.94
N ILE A 64 -3.36 -2.10 10.16
CA ILE A 64 -2.03 -2.65 10.41
C ILE A 64 -1.90 -4.03 9.77
N CYS A 65 -2.84 -4.94 10.04
CA CYS A 65 -2.83 -6.29 9.49
C CYS A 65 -2.89 -6.27 7.96
N ALA A 66 -3.78 -5.48 7.36
CA ALA A 66 -3.88 -5.39 5.91
C ALA A 66 -2.61 -4.83 5.26
N ALA A 67 -2.02 -3.78 5.85
CA ALA A 67 -0.79 -3.18 5.33
C ALA A 67 0.40 -4.12 5.45
N LEU A 68 0.56 -4.81 6.60
CA LEU A 68 1.63 -5.78 6.80
C LEU A 68 1.50 -6.96 5.82
N ARG A 69 0.31 -7.52 5.62
CA ARG A 69 0.10 -8.60 4.64
C ARG A 69 0.47 -8.17 3.22
N ALA A 70 0.11 -6.94 2.83
CA ALA A 70 0.42 -6.42 1.52
C ALA A 70 1.92 -6.13 1.34
N HIS A 71 2.58 -5.61 2.36
CA HIS A 71 4.00 -5.35 2.42
C HIS A 71 4.80 -6.65 2.28
N MET A 72 4.57 -7.61 3.17
CA MET A 72 5.21 -8.93 3.16
C MET A 72 5.03 -9.66 1.81
N ALA A 73 3.85 -9.57 1.18
CA ALA A 73 3.62 -10.20 -0.12
C ALA A 73 4.52 -9.62 -1.20
N GLY A 74 4.78 -8.32 -1.19
CA GLY A 74 5.70 -7.68 -2.14
C GLY A 74 7.15 -8.08 -1.93
N GLU A 75 7.57 -8.18 -0.67
CA GLU A 75 8.94 -8.59 -0.33
C GLU A 75 9.21 -10.05 -0.64
N GLU A 76 8.32 -10.94 -0.25
CA GLU A 76 8.46 -12.38 -0.46
C GLU A 76 8.41 -12.77 -1.93
N GLU A 77 7.61 -12.08 -2.74
CA GLU A 77 7.50 -12.40 -4.16
C GLU A 77 8.60 -11.75 -5.00
N PHE A 78 9.11 -10.57 -4.61
CA PHE A 78 10.03 -9.80 -5.45
C PHE A 78 11.33 -9.40 -4.76
N PHE A 79 11.28 -8.80 -3.57
CA PHE A 79 12.45 -8.19 -2.94
C PHE A 79 13.44 -9.23 -2.42
N TYR A 80 12.98 -10.20 -1.62
CA TYR A 80 13.86 -11.25 -1.08
C TYR A 80 14.42 -12.18 -2.15
N PRO A 81 13.67 -12.62 -3.17
CA PRO A 81 14.23 -13.41 -4.27
C PRO A 81 15.32 -12.67 -5.05
N ALA A 82 15.13 -11.36 -5.28
CA ALA A 82 16.16 -10.55 -5.94
C ALA A 82 17.44 -10.41 -5.09
N LEU A 83 17.31 -10.34 -3.76
CA LEU A 83 18.43 -10.31 -2.83
C LEU A 83 19.08 -11.68 -2.63
N HIS A 84 18.31 -12.76 -2.64
CA HIS A 84 18.82 -14.12 -2.47
C HIS A 84 19.85 -14.50 -3.54
N ALA A 85 19.76 -13.86 -4.71
CA ALA A 85 20.80 -13.97 -5.75
C ALA A 85 22.15 -13.35 -5.33
N VAL A 86 22.19 -12.62 -4.20
CA VAL A 86 23.40 -12.05 -3.60
C VAL A 86 23.75 -12.91 -2.39
N ASP A 87 24.76 -13.76 -2.48
CA ASP A 87 25.15 -14.74 -1.46
C ASP A 87 25.19 -14.20 -0.02
N ALA A 88 25.66 -12.94 0.15
CA ALA A 88 25.74 -12.30 1.47
C ALA A 88 24.38 -11.97 2.09
N ALA A 89 23.29 -11.99 1.32
CA ALA A 89 21.95 -11.64 1.80
C ALA A 89 21.12 -12.87 2.20
N ALA A 90 21.47 -14.07 1.74
CA ALA A 90 20.67 -15.27 1.93
C ALA A 90 20.29 -15.57 3.40
N PRO A 91 21.20 -15.55 4.40
CA PRO A 91 20.84 -15.82 5.79
C PRO A 91 19.84 -14.80 6.37
N SER A 92 19.96 -13.51 5.98
CA SER A 92 19.07 -12.45 6.46
C SER A 92 17.70 -12.53 5.80
N THR A 93 17.62 -12.90 4.51
CA THR A 93 16.32 -13.11 3.84
C THR A 93 15.57 -14.34 4.38
N GLU A 94 16.27 -15.43 4.70
CA GLU A 94 15.67 -16.60 5.35
C GLU A 94 15.09 -16.26 6.73
N ARG A 95 15.83 -15.47 7.52
CA ARG A 95 15.34 -15.00 8.82
C ARG A 95 14.13 -14.09 8.67
N ALA A 96 14.16 -13.13 7.76
CA ALA A 96 13.05 -12.24 7.48
C ALA A 96 11.77 -13.02 7.11
N LEU A 97 11.88 -14.08 6.30
CA LEU A 97 10.76 -14.98 5.98
C LEU A 97 10.20 -15.69 7.23
N ALA A 98 11.05 -16.12 8.16
CA ALA A 98 10.61 -16.72 9.41
C ALA A 98 9.90 -15.70 10.33
N GLU A 99 10.40 -14.46 10.38
CA GLU A 99 9.78 -13.36 11.11
C GLU A 99 8.42 -12.99 10.52
N HIS A 100 8.28 -12.96 9.21
CA HIS A 100 6.99 -12.80 8.53
C HIS A 100 6.00 -13.91 8.88
N ALA A 101 6.46 -15.16 8.91
CA ALA A 101 5.60 -16.27 9.31
C ALA A 101 5.11 -16.12 10.76
N GLN A 102 5.96 -15.63 11.67
CA GLN A 102 5.59 -15.36 13.05
C GLN A 102 4.59 -14.20 13.16
N ALA A 103 4.85 -13.11 12.44
CA ALA A 103 3.94 -11.95 12.39
C ALA A 103 2.55 -12.36 11.88
N ARG A 104 2.47 -13.21 10.83
CA ARG A 104 1.18 -13.74 10.34
C ARG A 104 0.41 -14.50 11.41
N LYS A 105 1.06 -15.35 12.21
CA LYS A 105 0.39 -16.05 13.31
C LYS A 105 -0.24 -15.09 14.32
N ILE A 106 0.47 -13.99 14.65
CA ILE A 106 -0.06 -12.98 15.57
C ILE A 106 -1.24 -12.23 14.93
N MET A 107 -1.14 -11.89 13.65
CA MET A 107 -2.24 -11.25 12.92
C MET A 107 -3.47 -12.15 12.83
N ASP A 108 -3.29 -13.46 12.59
CA ASP A 108 -4.39 -14.44 12.57
C ASP A 108 -5.05 -14.56 13.95
N GLN A 109 -4.27 -14.51 15.04
CA GLN A 109 -4.80 -14.46 16.40
C GLN A 109 -5.58 -13.17 16.67
N LEU A 110 -5.11 -12.02 16.19
CA LEU A 110 -5.81 -10.73 16.30
C LEU A 110 -7.15 -10.74 15.56
N GLU A 111 -7.21 -11.35 14.39
CA GLU A 111 -8.44 -11.47 13.59
C GLU A 111 -9.47 -12.45 14.22
N GLN A 112 -9.01 -13.39 15.05
CA GLN A 112 -9.84 -14.39 15.74
C GLN A 112 -10.13 -14.01 17.20
N ALA A 113 -9.46 -12.98 17.73
CA ALA A 113 -9.60 -12.60 19.13
C ALA A 113 -11.03 -12.11 19.40
N PRO A 114 -11.69 -12.63 20.45
CA PRO A 114 -12.91 -12.03 20.94
C PRO A 114 -12.62 -10.59 21.42
N ASP A 115 -13.65 -9.73 21.47
CA ASP A 115 -13.59 -8.29 21.81
C ASP A 115 -13.00 -7.96 23.21
N GLU A 116 -12.20 -8.83 23.78
CA GLU A 116 -11.51 -8.65 25.05
C GLU A 116 -10.30 -7.73 24.88
N ALA A 117 -10.45 -6.47 25.22
CA ALA A 117 -9.44 -5.42 25.10
C ALA A 117 -8.06 -5.77 25.69
N ALA A 118 -8.00 -6.59 26.73
CA ALA A 118 -6.75 -7.00 27.36
C ALA A 118 -5.94 -8.01 26.54
N ALA A 119 -6.60 -9.04 25.99
CA ALA A 119 -5.98 -10.06 25.14
C ALA A 119 -5.46 -9.42 23.83
N THR A 120 -6.29 -8.59 23.20
CA THR A 120 -5.97 -7.85 21.98
C THR A 120 -4.78 -6.91 22.19
N GLY A 121 -4.73 -6.19 23.33
CA GLY A 121 -3.63 -5.29 23.65
C GLY A 121 -2.27 -5.98 23.75
N GLY A 122 -2.23 -7.17 24.34
CA GLY A 122 -1.03 -8.01 24.43
C GLY A 122 -0.51 -8.46 23.06
N LEU A 123 -1.42 -8.93 22.18
CA LEU A 123 -1.08 -9.35 20.82
C LEU A 123 -0.57 -8.19 19.96
N VAL A 124 -1.20 -7.00 20.06
CA VAL A 124 -0.75 -5.81 19.33
C VAL A 124 0.65 -5.38 19.79
N ALA A 125 0.93 -5.41 21.10
CA ALA A 125 2.25 -5.09 21.63
C ALA A 125 3.31 -6.11 21.15
N GLN A 126 2.97 -7.39 21.13
CA GLN A 126 3.85 -8.42 20.58
C GLN A 126 4.11 -8.19 19.09
N LEU A 127 3.08 -8.01 18.27
CA LEU A 127 3.23 -7.73 16.84
C LEU A 127 4.10 -6.50 16.59
N LYS A 128 3.87 -5.41 17.33
CA LYS A 128 4.68 -4.19 17.23
C LYS A 128 6.17 -4.46 17.48
N ASN A 129 6.50 -5.25 18.52
CA ASN A 129 7.88 -5.55 18.87
C ASN A 129 8.56 -6.39 17.79
N GLU A 130 7.88 -7.44 17.26
CA GLU A 130 8.36 -8.26 16.16
C GLU A 130 8.61 -7.41 14.91
N ILE A 131 7.65 -6.58 14.51
CA ILE A 131 7.77 -5.72 13.34
C ILE A 131 8.87 -4.65 13.54
N ALA A 132 9.01 -4.08 14.72
CA ALA A 132 10.06 -3.09 14.97
C ALA A 132 11.47 -3.68 14.88
N ALA A 133 11.66 -4.91 15.36
CA ALA A 133 12.94 -5.63 15.26
C ALA A 133 13.25 -5.99 13.79
N HIS A 134 12.28 -6.54 13.08
CA HIS A 134 12.36 -6.87 11.66
C HIS A 134 12.75 -5.66 10.80
N VAL A 135 12.01 -4.56 10.94
CA VAL A 135 12.29 -3.28 10.24
C VAL A 135 13.71 -2.78 10.50
N ALA A 136 14.16 -2.81 11.76
CA ALA A 136 15.51 -2.38 12.12
C ALA A 136 16.58 -3.21 11.42
N GLU A 137 16.38 -4.52 11.29
CA GLU A 137 17.30 -5.40 10.60
C GLU A 137 17.30 -5.13 9.08
N GLU A 138 16.14 -5.03 8.44
CA GLU A 138 16.05 -4.75 7.02
C GLU A 138 16.70 -3.42 6.65
N GLU A 139 16.37 -2.36 7.35
CA GLU A 139 16.88 -1.03 7.05
C GLU A 139 18.39 -0.91 7.29
N THR A 140 18.94 -1.69 8.24
CA THR A 140 20.38 -1.65 8.57
C THR A 140 21.22 -2.67 7.81
N GLN A 141 20.64 -3.78 7.34
CA GLN A 141 21.37 -4.86 6.69
C GLN A 141 20.94 -5.06 5.22
N LEU A 142 19.66 -5.36 4.97
CA LEU A 142 19.17 -5.74 3.64
C LEU A 142 19.11 -4.56 2.67
N PHE A 143 18.65 -3.38 3.08
CA PHE A 143 18.60 -2.22 2.20
C PHE A 143 19.99 -1.74 1.76
N PRO A 144 21.01 -1.66 2.63
CA PRO A 144 22.38 -1.40 2.17
C PRO A 144 22.94 -2.45 1.22
N LEU A 145 22.61 -3.74 1.39
CA LEU A 145 22.99 -4.80 0.45
C LEU A 145 22.30 -4.61 -0.91
N ALA A 146 20.98 -4.37 -0.92
CA ALA A 146 20.23 -4.09 -2.13
C ALA A 146 20.81 -2.92 -2.94
N ARG A 147 21.15 -1.82 -2.27
CA ARG A 147 21.72 -0.63 -2.91
C ARG A 147 23.13 -0.84 -3.50
N ARG A 148 23.88 -1.83 -3.00
CA ARG A 148 25.21 -2.18 -3.52
C ARG A 148 25.18 -3.28 -4.58
N ALA A 149 24.07 -4.02 -4.63
CA ALA A 149 23.89 -5.08 -5.61
C ALA A 149 23.56 -4.51 -7.00
N SER A 150 23.89 -5.27 -8.04
CA SER A 150 23.52 -4.93 -9.42
C SER A 150 22.06 -5.28 -9.72
N ILE A 151 21.14 -4.67 -8.95
CA ILE A 151 19.68 -4.87 -9.05
C ILE A 151 19.04 -3.57 -9.51
N ASP A 152 18.08 -3.64 -10.44
CA ASP A 152 17.25 -2.47 -10.79
C ASP A 152 16.20 -2.23 -9.67
N LEU A 153 16.58 -1.39 -8.71
CA LEU A 153 15.75 -1.07 -7.54
C LEU A 153 14.46 -0.33 -7.91
N TYR A 154 14.41 0.37 -9.05
CA TYR A 154 13.21 1.06 -9.52
C TYR A 154 12.22 0.10 -10.17
N GLU A 155 12.72 -0.83 -11.00
CA GLU A 155 11.87 -1.89 -11.56
C GLU A 155 11.30 -2.76 -10.45
N LEU A 156 12.15 -3.15 -9.50
CA LEU A 156 11.75 -3.91 -8.33
C LEU A 156 10.71 -3.17 -7.48
N GLY A 157 10.88 -1.86 -7.31
CA GLY A 157 9.91 -1.00 -6.62
C GLY A 157 8.54 -0.97 -7.30
N ARG A 158 8.50 -1.00 -8.64
CA ARG A 158 7.24 -1.11 -9.39
C ARG A 158 6.55 -2.45 -9.19
N ALA A 159 7.31 -3.55 -9.21
CA ALA A 159 6.78 -4.89 -8.99
C ALA A 159 6.20 -5.04 -7.57
N VAL A 160 6.94 -4.64 -6.55
CA VAL A 160 6.51 -4.62 -5.16
C VAL A 160 5.24 -3.76 -4.97
N ALA A 161 5.21 -2.54 -5.53
CA ALA A 161 4.05 -1.66 -5.45
C ALA A 161 2.80 -2.28 -6.10
N ALA A 162 2.96 -2.93 -7.25
CA ALA A 162 1.86 -3.62 -7.93
C ALA A 162 1.31 -4.80 -7.10
N ARG A 163 2.20 -5.62 -6.52
CA ARG A 163 1.80 -6.74 -5.66
C ARG A 163 1.07 -6.29 -4.41
N ARG A 164 1.55 -5.22 -3.76
CA ARG A 164 0.88 -4.63 -2.59
C ARG A 164 -0.55 -4.22 -2.91
N VAL A 165 -0.76 -3.53 -4.04
CA VAL A 165 -2.11 -3.14 -4.48
C VAL A 165 -2.98 -4.37 -4.73
N ALA A 166 -2.46 -5.38 -5.41
CA ALA A 166 -3.18 -6.63 -5.67
C ALA A 166 -3.61 -7.31 -4.36
N THR A 167 -2.70 -7.45 -3.39
CA THR A 167 -2.99 -8.04 -2.09
C THR A 167 -4.08 -7.26 -1.32
N LEU A 168 -4.02 -5.93 -1.32
CA LEU A 168 -5.06 -5.12 -0.67
C LEU A 168 -6.44 -5.29 -1.33
N LEU A 169 -6.48 -5.45 -2.66
CA LEU A 169 -7.73 -5.73 -3.38
C LEU A 169 -8.25 -7.14 -3.08
N GLU A 170 -7.37 -8.14 -3.02
CA GLU A 170 -7.70 -9.53 -2.64
C GLU A 170 -8.30 -9.58 -1.22
N LEU A 171 -7.67 -8.91 -0.24
CA LEU A 171 -8.16 -8.84 1.14
C LEU A 171 -9.54 -8.16 1.23
N ARG A 172 -9.76 -7.09 0.47
CA ARG A 172 -11.07 -6.42 0.40
C ARG A 172 -12.14 -7.31 -0.20
N SER A 173 -11.81 -8.01 -1.29
CA SER A 173 -12.74 -8.93 -1.96
C SER A 173 -13.09 -10.13 -1.08
N GLY A 174 -12.11 -10.70 -0.37
CA GLY A 174 -12.32 -11.79 0.58
C GLY A 174 -13.20 -11.37 1.77
N ARG A 175 -13.00 -10.16 2.30
CA ARG A 175 -13.89 -9.61 3.34
C ARG A 175 -15.31 -9.38 2.84
N ALA A 176 -15.47 -8.87 1.62
CA ALA A 176 -16.79 -8.70 1.03
C ALA A 176 -17.52 -10.04 0.86
N ALA A 177 -16.81 -11.10 0.42
CA ALA A 177 -17.36 -12.45 0.33
C ALA A 177 -17.74 -13.02 1.71
N GLY A 178 -16.87 -12.85 2.72
CA GLY A 178 -17.15 -13.32 4.10
C GLY A 178 -18.27 -12.52 4.80
N LEU A 179 -18.49 -11.27 4.42
CA LEU A 179 -19.65 -10.50 4.87
C LEU A 179 -20.94 -11.04 4.26
N ASN A 180 -20.94 -11.42 2.98
CA ASN A 180 -22.11 -12.01 2.32
C ASN A 180 -22.54 -13.33 2.96
N ASP A 181 -21.61 -14.14 3.47
CA ASP A 181 -21.94 -15.39 4.20
C ASP A 181 -22.49 -15.14 5.62
N ARG A 182 -22.17 -14.00 6.24
CA ARG A 182 -22.71 -13.59 7.54
C ARG A 182 -23.99 -12.74 7.46
N GLU A 183 -24.22 -12.10 6.31
CA GLU A 183 -25.35 -11.15 6.10
C GLU A 183 -26.71 -11.81 5.89
N GLN A 184 -26.87 -13.13 6.05
CA GLN A 184 -28.22 -13.73 6.09
C GLN A 184 -29.02 -13.34 7.35
N GLU A 185 -28.43 -12.62 8.33
CA GLU A 185 -29.11 -12.22 9.56
C GLU A 185 -28.97 -10.73 9.95
N ILE A 186 -28.34 -9.86 9.12
CA ILE A 186 -28.25 -8.42 9.42
C ILE A 186 -29.08 -7.65 8.41
N PRO A 187 -30.00 -6.75 8.85
CA PRO A 187 -30.77 -5.94 7.90
C PRO A 187 -29.80 -5.09 7.07
N MET A 188 -29.88 -5.26 5.76
CA MET A 188 -29.12 -4.50 4.76
C MET A 188 -29.20 -3.00 5.08
N MET A 189 -28.11 -2.39 5.53
CA MET A 189 -27.91 -0.97 5.33
C MET A 189 -27.73 -0.76 3.83
N THR A 190 -28.81 -0.51 3.16
CA THR A 190 -28.82 -0.10 1.75
C THR A 190 -28.07 1.22 1.66
N ILE A 191 -26.85 1.18 1.09
CA ILE A 191 -26.24 2.39 0.57
C ILE A 191 -27.28 2.99 -0.38
N SER A 192 -27.72 4.19 -0.12
CA SER A 192 -28.73 4.84 -0.95
C SER A 192 -28.16 4.94 -2.38
N GLN A 193 -29.03 4.88 -3.39
CA GLN A 193 -28.59 5.06 -4.78
C GLN A 193 -27.78 6.36 -4.97
N THR A 194 -28.07 7.36 -4.16
CA THR A 194 -27.36 8.66 -4.14
C THR A 194 -25.92 8.50 -3.65
N GLU A 195 -25.70 7.79 -2.54
CA GLU A 195 -24.35 7.54 -2.02
C GLU A 195 -23.52 6.67 -2.97
N ALA A 196 -24.11 5.62 -3.54
CA ALA A 196 -23.45 4.78 -4.54
C ALA A 196 -23.04 5.59 -5.78
N ARG A 197 -23.90 6.51 -6.22
CA ARG A 197 -23.63 7.43 -7.32
C ARG A 197 -22.48 8.39 -6.97
N ASP A 198 -22.47 8.93 -5.76
CA ASP A 198 -21.43 9.88 -5.32
C ASP A 198 -20.05 9.20 -5.22
N TYR A 199 -19.98 7.97 -4.70
CA TYR A 199 -18.75 7.17 -4.72
C TYR A 199 -18.29 6.85 -6.13
N PHE A 200 -19.21 6.49 -7.03
CA PHE A 200 -18.88 6.25 -8.44
C PHE A 200 -18.35 7.50 -9.13
N LEU A 201 -18.99 8.65 -8.93
CA LEU A 201 -18.56 9.94 -9.49
C LEU A 201 -17.20 10.38 -8.92
N LEU A 202 -16.94 10.12 -7.64
CA LEU A 202 -15.63 10.38 -7.03
C LEU A 202 -14.55 9.50 -7.67
N GLY A 203 -14.83 8.23 -7.88
CA GLY A 203 -13.93 7.29 -8.58
C GLY A 203 -13.62 7.75 -10.01
N LEU A 204 -14.63 8.18 -10.76
CA LEU A 204 -14.46 8.73 -12.11
C LEU A 204 -13.63 10.02 -12.13
N LYS A 205 -13.88 10.95 -11.21
CA LYS A 205 -13.09 12.19 -11.07
C LYS A 205 -11.62 11.90 -10.77
N ASN A 206 -11.35 10.93 -9.91
CA ASN A 206 -9.99 10.50 -9.58
C ASN A 206 -9.30 9.85 -10.79
N ALA A 207 -9.99 8.97 -11.52
CA ALA A 207 -9.48 8.35 -12.74
C ALA A 207 -9.16 9.40 -13.81
N HIS A 208 -10.06 10.37 -14.02
CA HIS A 208 -9.84 11.50 -14.95
C HIS A 208 -8.61 12.33 -14.56
N ALA A 209 -8.50 12.73 -13.29
CA ALA A 209 -7.37 13.53 -12.79
C ALA A 209 -6.04 12.78 -12.98
N THR A 210 -5.98 11.49 -12.66
CA THR A 210 -4.78 10.65 -12.82
C THR A 210 -4.39 10.49 -14.29
N THR A 211 -5.36 10.24 -15.17
CA THR A 211 -5.11 10.10 -16.61
C THR A 211 -4.61 11.41 -17.22
N ARG A 212 -5.19 12.55 -16.82
CA ARG A 212 -4.76 13.89 -17.25
C ARG A 212 -3.32 14.19 -16.81
N GLN A 213 -2.95 13.84 -15.60
CA GLN A 213 -1.58 13.99 -15.12
C GLN A 213 -0.59 13.12 -15.90
N GLY A 214 -0.95 11.84 -16.13
CA GLY A 214 -0.14 10.93 -16.94
C GLY A 214 0.07 11.46 -18.36
N ARG A 215 -0.96 12.02 -18.98
CA ARG A 215 -0.87 12.68 -20.28
C ARG A 215 0.16 13.82 -20.31
N VAL A 216 0.10 14.70 -19.31
CA VAL A 216 1.03 15.86 -19.22
C VAL A 216 2.49 15.37 -19.06
N LEU A 217 2.71 14.34 -18.27
CA LEU A 217 4.04 13.76 -18.09
C LEU A 217 4.60 13.17 -19.39
N VAL A 218 3.78 12.38 -20.10
CA VAL A 218 4.19 11.76 -21.38
C VAL A 218 4.44 12.84 -22.45
N ALA A 219 3.61 13.88 -22.52
CA ALA A 219 3.81 14.99 -23.43
C ALA A 219 5.14 15.74 -23.15
N GLY A 220 5.42 16.03 -21.88
CA GLY A 220 6.68 16.68 -21.49
C GLY A 220 7.92 15.80 -21.72
N GLN A 221 7.79 14.47 -21.67
CA GLN A 221 8.87 13.55 -22.05
C GLN A 221 9.07 13.53 -23.57
N LEU A 222 7.99 13.52 -24.34
CA LEU A 222 8.04 13.54 -25.80
C LEU A 222 8.77 14.76 -26.35
N GLU A 223 8.59 15.92 -25.75
CA GLU A 223 9.27 17.18 -26.11
C GLU A 223 10.78 17.13 -25.84
N ARG A 224 11.22 16.35 -24.84
CA ARG A 224 12.64 16.28 -24.42
C ARG A 224 13.45 15.20 -25.14
N VAL A 225 12.78 14.26 -25.79
CA VAL A 225 13.46 13.13 -26.47
C VAL A 225 13.70 13.49 -27.94
N GLU A 226 14.82 14.14 -28.22
CA GLU A 226 15.18 14.54 -29.60
C GLU A 226 15.98 13.45 -30.34
N ASN A 227 16.91 12.78 -29.65
CA ASN A 227 17.91 11.92 -30.26
C ASN A 227 17.58 10.42 -30.27
N TYR A 228 16.39 10.01 -29.84
CA TYR A 228 15.98 8.62 -29.76
C TYR A 228 14.64 8.36 -30.47
N PRO A 229 14.65 8.18 -31.81
CA PRO A 229 13.42 8.11 -32.62
C PRO A 229 12.49 6.97 -32.21
N GLN A 230 13.02 5.83 -31.76
CA GLN A 230 12.20 4.69 -31.31
C GLN A 230 11.50 4.98 -29.98
N VAL A 231 12.15 5.67 -29.05
CA VAL A 231 11.55 6.11 -27.79
C VAL A 231 10.49 7.17 -28.05
N LYS A 232 10.80 8.12 -28.96
CA LYS A 232 9.85 9.17 -29.37
C LYS A 232 8.58 8.59 -29.97
N ALA A 233 8.70 7.57 -30.83
CA ALA A 233 7.55 6.88 -31.43
C ALA A 233 6.67 6.17 -30.37
N LYS A 234 7.28 5.49 -29.38
CA LYS A 234 6.56 4.85 -28.27
C LYS A 234 5.86 5.87 -27.37
N LEU A 235 6.52 6.97 -27.03
CA LEU A 235 5.90 8.05 -26.25
C LEU A 235 4.73 8.69 -26.97
N ALA A 236 4.84 8.91 -28.31
CA ALA A 236 3.76 9.43 -29.13
C ALA A 236 2.55 8.48 -29.19
N LEU A 237 2.78 7.16 -29.24
CA LEU A 237 1.72 6.17 -29.15
C LEU A 237 1.04 6.22 -27.78
N HIS A 238 1.82 6.24 -26.71
CA HIS A 238 1.31 6.28 -25.33
C HIS A 238 0.52 7.56 -25.04
N LEU A 239 0.94 8.69 -25.62
CA LEU A 239 0.19 9.96 -25.54
C LEU A 239 -1.19 9.83 -26.17
N ARG A 240 -1.29 9.23 -27.36
CA ARG A 240 -2.58 8.98 -28.04
C ARG A 240 -3.50 8.06 -27.24
N GLU A 241 -2.93 7.05 -26.58
CA GLU A 241 -3.70 6.17 -25.68
C GLU A 241 -4.28 6.95 -24.49
N LYS A 242 -3.49 7.85 -23.90
CA LYS A 242 -3.95 8.72 -22.82
C LYS A 242 -5.03 9.71 -23.27
N ASP A 243 -4.90 10.27 -24.47
CA ASP A 243 -5.92 11.15 -25.05
C ASP A 243 -7.24 10.39 -25.27
N ALA A 244 -7.18 9.15 -25.78
CA ALA A 244 -8.35 8.31 -25.96
C ALA A 244 -9.01 7.91 -24.63
N GLN A 245 -8.21 7.64 -23.57
CA GLN A 245 -8.72 7.36 -22.23
C GLN A 245 -9.43 8.58 -21.63
N LEU A 246 -8.85 9.78 -21.79
CA LEU A 246 -9.47 11.03 -21.33
C LEU A 246 -10.80 11.29 -22.01
N ALA A 247 -10.85 11.17 -23.34
CA ALA A 247 -12.09 11.35 -24.09
C ALA A 247 -13.22 10.42 -23.63
N ARG A 248 -12.88 9.14 -23.32
CA ARG A 248 -13.85 8.17 -22.76
C ARG A 248 -14.32 8.58 -21.38
N LEU A 249 -13.41 9.02 -20.49
CA LEU A 249 -13.78 9.46 -19.15
C LEU A 249 -14.64 10.73 -19.20
N GLU A 250 -14.32 11.68 -20.07
CA GLU A 250 -15.09 12.91 -20.27
C GLU A 250 -16.51 12.64 -20.79
N SER A 251 -16.66 11.64 -21.66
CA SER A 251 -17.99 11.22 -22.14
C SER A 251 -18.89 10.61 -21.05
N LEU A 252 -18.31 10.17 -19.91
CA LEU A 252 -19.07 9.65 -18.76
C LEU A 252 -19.54 10.76 -17.82
N PHE A 253 -19.05 12.00 -17.98
CA PHE A 253 -19.48 13.17 -17.22
C PHE A 253 -20.56 14.00 -17.94
N ALA A 254 -20.78 13.73 -19.22
CA ALA A 254 -21.79 14.38 -20.05
C ALA A 254 -23.17 13.71 -19.87
#